data_21fe5717a47bc2ac9b4430af64de4115
#
_entry.id   21fe5717a47bc2ac9b4430af64de4115
#
_cell.length_a   1.000
_cell.length_b   1.000
_cell.length_c   1.000
_cell.angle_alpha   90.00
_cell.angle_beta   90.00
_cell.angle_gamma   90.00
#
_symmetry.space_group_name_H-M   'P 1'
#
loop_
_entity.id
_entity.type
_entity.pdbx_description
1 polymer ?
#
loop_
_entity_poly.entity_id
_entity_poly.type
_entity_poly.pdbx_seq_one_letter_code
_entity_poly.pdbx_strand_id
1 'polypeptide(L)'
;MKKTINHLLFFTLLILANAVFSQYTALNIPEAYYGISGTNGKTFTLNLHEAIKQFPVTTSATSSTLINATITAAIDTGTNSANTFWGPTIIMDKGDVVHMDVTNNLNESSTIHWHGSHLPAIMDGGPHQIIPAGTLWQPYWTVKNQAATLWYHPHMHATTQSQLTKGLGGFMIIKDPQEAALTLPRTYGVDDIPLAITSRRFISSTGQMSATLTDNYGDYSLVNGTFATDKVGAVKAQVTLPKQWVRLRILNAEIQRGLNIGFSDNRTFYIIGNDGGLLNAPIAVTRMAVQTGERFEIMVNLTADTVGAETLFLKTFNSVAEITTSFGAASFLNGGWPGSENPAASSPSTTAGPINGGYLNQKDISFLSIKIGATTTATTLITAVPTTLVSNTYWTTTNVTNSRTINIGDGNGGSAFTLDGALYSNSLLPKIVNLNAIEQWTIVNNNIFGHTFHLHDVAFKIISRSGGAMDTTVRSYEQGWKDSVFLPINCTVTFIAKFDNYADSTWPYMYHCHALTHEYEGMMGQFTVNASLSSSENTTPIAFKLYPNPVADKLLINLENTDNEIYYITITTLEGRIAMMLPKPELQNGIDVSSLATGTYILKLTDENTKSVTTKKFIKM
;
A
#
# COMPACT_ATOMS: atom_id res chain seq x y z
N MET A 1 -31.34 9.83 -63.74
CA MET A 1 -30.15 10.25 -62.97
C MET A 1 -30.44 10.91 -61.58
N LYS A 2 -31.62 11.47 -61.30
CA LYS A 2 -31.90 12.11 -59.97
C LYS A 2 -32.33 11.16 -58.86
N LYS A 3 -32.75 9.91 -59.13
CA LYS A 3 -33.13 8.95 -58.11
C LYS A 3 -32.00 8.13 -57.49
N THR A 4 -30.87 8.03 -58.19
CA THR A 4 -29.70 7.25 -57.73
C THR A 4 -28.81 8.03 -56.76
N ILE A 5 -28.84 9.36 -56.78
CA ILE A 5 -28.03 10.22 -55.92
C ILE A 5 -28.62 10.29 -54.49
N ASN A 6 -29.94 10.21 -54.34
CA ASN A 6 -30.58 10.24 -53.02
C ASN A 6 -30.35 8.95 -52.18
N HIS A 7 -30.13 7.81 -52.79
CA HIS A 7 -29.82 6.58 -52.08
C HIS A 7 -28.33 6.52 -51.64
N LEU A 8 -27.44 7.14 -52.40
CA LEU A 8 -26.02 7.17 -52.01
C LEU A 8 -25.76 8.14 -50.85
N LEU A 9 -26.50 9.26 -50.76
CA LEU A 9 -26.40 10.18 -49.63
C LEU A 9 -27.01 9.60 -48.34
N PHE A 10 -28.09 8.78 -48.47
CA PHE A 10 -28.70 8.16 -47.31
C PHE A 10 -27.84 7.01 -46.72
N PHE A 11 -27.13 6.27 -47.58
CA PHE A 11 -26.19 5.24 -47.16
C PHE A 11 -24.89 5.81 -46.55
N THR A 12 -24.40 6.94 -47.01
CA THR A 12 -23.22 7.62 -46.44
C THR A 12 -23.55 8.28 -45.09
N LEU A 13 -24.79 8.76 -44.89
CA LEU A 13 -25.22 9.27 -43.57
C LEU A 13 -25.44 8.16 -42.55
N LEU A 14 -25.84 6.96 -42.97
CA LEU A 14 -26.05 5.81 -42.05
C LEU A 14 -24.71 5.18 -41.60
N ILE A 15 -23.66 5.32 -42.40
CA ILE A 15 -22.31 4.80 -42.04
C ILE A 15 -21.57 5.77 -41.09
N LEU A 16 -21.91 7.04 -41.11
CA LEU A 16 -21.32 8.05 -40.17
C LEU A 16 -22.00 8.05 -38.80
N ALA A 17 -23.13 7.38 -38.62
CA ALA A 17 -23.87 7.36 -37.35
C ALA A 17 -23.43 6.25 -36.38
N ASN A 18 -22.49 5.39 -36.71
CA ASN A 18 -22.09 4.24 -35.88
C ASN A 18 -20.66 4.25 -35.35
N ALA A 19 -19.93 5.35 -35.43
CA ALA A 19 -18.77 5.56 -34.59
C ALA A 19 -19.22 6.18 -33.26
N VAL A 20 -20.02 5.47 -32.50
CA VAL A 20 -20.18 5.75 -31.07
C VAL A 20 -18.83 5.39 -30.46
N PHE A 21 -17.92 6.35 -30.40
CA PHE A 21 -16.73 6.22 -29.57
C PHE A 21 -17.24 5.95 -28.14
N SER A 22 -16.89 4.83 -27.59
CA SER A 22 -17.18 4.55 -26.18
C SER A 22 -16.72 5.76 -25.37
N GLN A 23 -17.63 6.39 -24.65
CA GLN A 23 -17.33 7.52 -23.77
C GLN A 23 -16.34 7.12 -22.68
N TYR A 24 -16.25 5.82 -22.40
CA TYR A 24 -15.51 5.24 -21.30
C TYR A 24 -14.34 4.36 -21.76
N THR A 25 -13.28 4.35 -20.95
CA THR A 25 -12.19 3.39 -21.02
C THR A 25 -12.44 2.28 -20.01
N ALA A 26 -12.28 1.03 -20.44
CA ALA A 26 -12.41 -0.12 -19.52
C ALA A 26 -11.39 0.02 -18.38
N LEU A 27 -11.86 -0.20 -17.14
CA LEU A 27 -11.00 -0.23 -15.97
C LEU A 27 -9.96 -1.34 -16.12
N ASN A 28 -8.69 -0.98 -15.92
CA ASN A 28 -7.64 -1.98 -15.80
C ASN A 28 -7.78 -2.73 -14.48
N ILE A 29 -7.97 -4.04 -14.55
CA ILE A 29 -7.89 -4.92 -13.38
C ILE A 29 -6.46 -5.49 -13.36
N PRO A 30 -5.66 -5.21 -12.32
CA PRO A 30 -4.32 -5.77 -12.21
C PRO A 30 -4.34 -7.30 -12.30
N GLU A 31 -3.34 -7.89 -12.94
CA GLU A 31 -3.24 -9.35 -13.04
C GLU A 31 -3.18 -10.00 -11.64
N ALA A 32 -3.94 -11.07 -11.44
CA ALA A 32 -3.84 -11.88 -10.23
C ALA A 32 -2.62 -12.82 -10.32
N TYR A 33 -1.66 -12.64 -9.43
CA TYR A 33 -0.41 -13.39 -9.43
C TYR A 33 -0.31 -14.28 -8.18
N TYR A 34 -0.25 -15.60 -8.39
CA TYR A 34 -0.25 -16.61 -7.33
C TYR A 34 1.13 -17.14 -6.99
N GLY A 35 2.17 -16.66 -7.69
CA GLY A 35 3.53 -17.18 -7.57
C GLY A 35 3.69 -18.59 -8.18
N ILE A 36 4.91 -19.09 -8.15
CA ILE A 36 5.27 -20.43 -8.64
C ILE A 36 5.57 -21.31 -7.44
N SER A 37 4.80 -22.39 -7.29
CA SER A 37 5.00 -23.36 -6.21
C SER A 37 6.27 -24.18 -6.41
N GLY A 38 7.09 -24.30 -5.37
CA GLY A 38 8.31 -25.08 -5.32
C GLY A 38 8.40 -25.90 -4.03
N THR A 39 9.48 -26.65 -3.87
CA THR A 39 9.72 -27.48 -2.68
C THR A 39 9.88 -26.67 -1.39
N ASN A 40 10.31 -25.40 -1.51
CA ASN A 40 10.59 -24.51 -0.38
C ASN A 40 9.50 -23.42 -0.18
N GLY A 41 8.38 -23.52 -0.86
CA GLY A 41 7.30 -22.52 -0.80
C GLY A 41 6.93 -21.96 -2.16
N LYS A 42 6.29 -20.79 -2.16
CA LYS A 42 5.89 -20.06 -3.38
C LYS A 42 6.90 -18.97 -3.69
N THR A 43 7.35 -18.87 -4.93
CA THR A 43 8.22 -17.80 -5.41
C THR A 43 7.44 -16.81 -6.25
N PHE A 44 7.60 -15.51 -5.97
CA PHE A 44 7.05 -14.40 -6.72
C PHE A 44 8.19 -13.59 -7.34
N THR A 45 8.27 -13.54 -8.65
CA THR A 45 9.25 -12.72 -9.38
C THR A 45 8.65 -11.38 -9.72
N LEU A 46 9.30 -10.31 -9.31
CA LEU A 46 8.88 -8.93 -9.54
C LEU A 46 10.03 -8.14 -10.17
N ASN A 47 9.76 -7.53 -11.32
CA ASN A 47 10.73 -6.69 -12.02
C ASN A 47 10.27 -5.24 -11.99
N LEU A 48 11.00 -4.38 -11.32
CA LEU A 48 10.79 -2.94 -11.33
C LEU A 48 11.46 -2.37 -12.58
N HIS A 49 10.73 -1.65 -13.41
CA HIS A 49 11.29 -1.09 -14.64
C HIS A 49 10.64 0.24 -15.02
N GLU A 50 11.36 1.03 -15.82
CA GLU A 50 10.79 2.20 -16.44
C GLU A 50 9.88 1.79 -17.60
N ALA A 51 8.79 2.52 -17.77
CA ALA A 51 7.83 2.31 -18.84
C ALA A 51 7.38 3.64 -19.44
N ILE A 52 6.63 3.57 -20.52
CA ILE A 52 6.01 4.72 -21.15
C ILE A 52 4.51 4.46 -21.23
N LYS A 53 3.74 5.36 -20.66
CA LYS A 53 2.27 5.29 -20.69
C LYS A 53 1.68 6.55 -21.28
N GLN A 54 0.64 6.41 -22.09
CA GLN A 54 -0.18 7.51 -22.57
C GLN A 54 -1.46 7.60 -21.75
N PHE A 55 -1.79 8.82 -21.31
CA PHE A 55 -3.04 9.10 -20.64
C PHE A 55 -3.89 10.02 -21.54
N PRO A 56 -5.17 9.66 -21.81
CA PRO A 56 -6.07 10.51 -22.59
C PRO A 56 -6.55 11.67 -21.72
N VAL A 57 -5.82 12.79 -21.75
CA VAL A 57 -6.16 13.97 -20.96
C VAL A 57 -6.89 14.99 -21.82
N THR A 58 -8.05 15.43 -21.35
CA THR A 58 -8.82 16.49 -21.98
C THR A 58 -8.35 17.84 -21.46
N THR A 59 -7.77 18.67 -22.32
CA THR A 59 -7.26 20.00 -21.96
C THR A 59 -8.33 21.08 -21.99
N SER A 60 -9.47 20.83 -22.66
CA SER A 60 -10.65 21.70 -22.66
C SER A 60 -11.93 20.87 -22.87
N ALA A 61 -13.09 21.46 -22.58
CA ALA A 61 -14.40 20.80 -22.77
C ALA A 61 -14.68 20.34 -24.22
N THR A 62 -13.91 20.83 -25.19
CA THR A 62 -14.11 20.59 -26.64
C THR A 62 -12.98 19.84 -27.33
N SER A 63 -11.88 19.54 -26.63
CA SER A 63 -10.72 18.88 -27.21
C SER A 63 -10.21 17.75 -26.33
N SER A 64 -10.27 16.52 -26.82
CA SER A 64 -9.49 15.40 -26.26
C SER A 64 -8.08 15.45 -26.88
N THR A 65 -7.10 15.94 -26.14
CA THR A 65 -5.70 15.87 -26.53
C THR A 65 -5.10 14.65 -25.87
N LEU A 66 -4.59 13.71 -26.67
CA LEU A 66 -3.72 12.66 -26.14
C LEU A 66 -2.48 13.37 -25.58
N ILE A 67 -2.24 13.23 -24.31
CA ILE A 67 -0.98 13.68 -23.73
C ILE A 67 0.12 12.79 -24.32
N ASN A 68 1.23 13.40 -24.68
CA ASN A 68 2.44 12.70 -25.08
C ASN A 68 2.80 11.62 -24.05
N ALA A 69 3.37 10.54 -24.54
CA ALA A 69 3.86 9.45 -23.70
C ALA A 69 4.67 9.99 -22.52
N THR A 70 4.24 9.67 -21.31
CA THR A 70 4.93 10.08 -20.08
C THR A 70 5.75 8.92 -19.54
N ILE A 71 6.91 9.23 -18.96
CA ILE A 71 7.72 8.22 -18.26
C ILE A 71 6.97 7.80 -17.02
N THR A 72 6.74 6.50 -16.89
CA THR A 72 6.13 5.82 -15.76
C THR A 72 7.11 4.77 -15.22
N ALA A 73 6.76 4.15 -14.13
CA ALA A 73 7.42 2.95 -13.65
C ALA A 73 6.35 1.88 -13.38
N ALA A 74 6.70 0.64 -13.58
CA ALA A 74 5.80 -0.48 -13.41
C ALA A 74 6.50 -1.66 -12.76
N ILE A 75 5.71 -2.60 -12.28
CA ILE A 75 6.18 -3.86 -11.73
C ILE A 75 5.56 -4.97 -12.56
N ASP A 76 6.42 -5.79 -13.18
CA ASP A 76 6.02 -6.96 -13.94
C ASP A 76 6.31 -8.24 -13.18
N THR A 77 5.58 -9.31 -13.54
CA THR A 77 5.95 -10.69 -13.22
C THR A 77 7.01 -11.20 -14.20
N GLY A 78 7.69 -12.25 -13.86
CA GLY A 78 8.64 -12.89 -14.78
C GLY A 78 8.02 -13.46 -16.07
N THR A 79 6.67 -13.47 -16.18
CA THR A 79 5.92 -14.04 -17.31
C THR A 79 5.17 -12.99 -18.13
N ASN A 80 5.02 -11.76 -17.63
CA ASN A 80 4.30 -10.69 -18.29
C ASN A 80 5.09 -9.37 -18.18
N SER A 81 5.56 -8.86 -19.29
CA SER A 81 6.36 -7.63 -19.40
C SER A 81 5.60 -6.46 -20.03
N ALA A 82 4.27 -6.53 -20.15
CA ALA A 82 3.46 -5.51 -20.82
C ALA A 82 2.93 -4.44 -19.87
N ASN A 83 3.21 -4.53 -18.58
CA ASN A 83 2.69 -3.58 -17.60
C ASN A 83 3.37 -2.21 -17.74
N THR A 84 2.60 -1.15 -17.70
CA THR A 84 3.12 0.22 -17.89
C THR A 84 2.85 1.16 -16.72
N PHE A 85 2.06 0.71 -15.74
CA PHE A 85 1.71 1.49 -14.56
C PHE A 85 0.95 0.61 -13.58
N TRP A 86 1.33 0.62 -12.29
CA TRP A 86 0.84 -0.26 -11.24
C TRP A 86 1.31 -1.70 -11.43
N GLY A 87 1.39 -2.47 -10.36
CA GLY A 87 1.88 -3.85 -10.39
C GLY A 87 0.77 -4.89 -10.34
N PRO A 88 1.11 -6.17 -10.42
CA PRO A 88 0.18 -7.28 -10.28
C PRO A 88 -0.42 -7.32 -8.87
N THR A 89 -1.57 -7.96 -8.72
CA THR A 89 -2.11 -8.31 -7.40
C THR A 89 -1.52 -9.64 -6.95
N ILE A 90 -0.65 -9.60 -5.95
CA ILE A 90 -0.06 -10.79 -5.33
C ILE A 90 -1.11 -11.46 -4.46
N ILE A 91 -1.36 -12.76 -4.67
CA ILE A 91 -2.35 -13.52 -3.91
C ILE A 91 -1.64 -14.65 -3.16
N MET A 92 -1.77 -14.64 -1.84
CA MET A 92 -1.12 -15.57 -0.91
C MET A 92 -2.15 -16.19 0.03
N ASP A 93 -1.86 -17.37 0.52
CA ASP A 93 -2.64 -18.02 1.57
C ASP A 93 -1.90 -17.90 2.92
N LYS A 94 -2.65 -17.70 4.00
CA LYS A 94 -2.09 -17.74 5.35
C LYS A 94 -1.39 -19.09 5.58
N GLY A 95 -0.15 -19.03 6.05
CA GLY A 95 0.72 -20.20 6.26
C GLY A 95 1.66 -20.51 5.09
N ASP A 96 1.48 -19.85 3.92
CA ASP A 96 2.45 -20.00 2.83
C ASP A 96 3.84 -19.52 3.28
N VAL A 97 4.87 -20.24 2.90
CA VAL A 97 6.24 -19.72 2.87
C VAL A 97 6.42 -19.06 1.51
N VAL A 98 6.71 -17.77 1.51
CA VAL A 98 6.84 -16.97 0.29
C VAL A 98 8.25 -16.44 0.13
N HIS A 99 8.73 -16.46 -1.10
CA HIS A 99 10.01 -15.89 -1.53
C HIS A 99 9.72 -14.85 -2.60
N MET A 100 10.29 -13.65 -2.45
CA MET A 100 10.13 -12.55 -3.39
C MET A 100 11.45 -12.32 -4.12
N ASP A 101 11.48 -12.55 -5.43
CA ASP A 101 12.61 -12.21 -6.28
C ASP A 101 12.36 -10.82 -6.88
N VAL A 102 12.85 -9.78 -6.22
CA VAL A 102 12.63 -8.38 -6.62
C VAL A 102 13.87 -7.86 -7.35
N THR A 103 13.79 -7.76 -8.68
CA THR A 103 14.86 -7.18 -9.51
C THR A 103 14.57 -5.71 -9.77
N ASN A 104 15.53 -4.85 -9.44
CA ASN A 104 15.44 -3.43 -9.72
C ASN A 104 16.11 -3.08 -11.05
N ASN A 105 15.32 -3.00 -12.11
CA ASN A 105 15.76 -2.57 -13.45
C ASN A 105 15.49 -1.07 -13.72
N LEU A 106 15.24 -0.28 -12.67
CA LEU A 106 15.18 1.18 -12.77
C LEU A 106 16.60 1.75 -12.89
N ASN A 107 16.69 3.00 -13.36
CA ASN A 107 17.96 3.75 -13.38
C ASN A 107 18.33 4.37 -12.02
N GLU A 108 17.53 4.12 -10.99
CA GLU A 108 17.71 4.63 -9.62
C GLU A 108 17.51 3.51 -8.60
N SER A 109 18.04 3.69 -7.41
CA SER A 109 17.76 2.78 -6.28
C SER A 109 16.29 2.85 -5.87
N SER A 110 15.78 1.74 -5.32
CA SER A 110 14.41 1.62 -4.83
C SER A 110 14.37 0.77 -3.56
N THR A 111 13.20 0.62 -2.99
CA THR A 111 12.83 -0.42 -2.01
C THR A 111 11.43 -0.91 -2.37
N ILE A 112 11.00 -2.03 -1.80
CA ILE A 112 9.60 -2.47 -1.85
C ILE A 112 9.18 -2.85 -0.43
N HIS A 113 8.34 -2.01 0.16
CA HIS A 113 7.69 -2.27 1.45
C HIS A 113 6.40 -3.06 1.25
N TRP A 114 6.22 -4.07 2.10
CA TRP A 114 5.05 -4.97 2.09
C TRP A 114 4.02 -4.48 3.12
N HIS A 115 3.36 -3.38 2.83
CA HIS A 115 2.50 -2.62 3.72
C HIS A 115 1.39 -3.48 4.34
N GLY A 116 1.39 -3.57 5.65
CA GLY A 116 0.46 -4.36 6.47
C GLY A 116 0.86 -5.81 6.68
N SER A 117 1.98 -6.28 6.09
CA SER A 117 2.47 -7.64 6.28
C SER A 117 3.17 -7.82 7.62
N HIS A 118 2.93 -8.94 8.29
CA HIS A 118 3.67 -9.39 9.48
C HIS A 118 4.87 -10.22 9.03
N LEU A 119 6.05 -9.64 9.06
CA LEU A 119 7.28 -10.24 8.52
C LEU A 119 8.53 -9.74 9.28
N PRO A 120 9.70 -10.41 9.16
CA PRO A 120 10.92 -9.96 9.83
C PRO A 120 11.36 -8.57 9.37
N ALA A 121 11.85 -7.72 10.31
CA ALA A 121 12.25 -6.36 10.03
C ALA A 121 13.27 -6.22 8.88
N ILE A 122 14.22 -7.16 8.78
CA ILE A 122 15.20 -7.21 7.70
C ILE A 122 14.56 -7.45 6.31
N MET A 123 13.31 -7.92 6.25
CA MET A 123 12.57 -8.22 5.02
C MET A 123 11.43 -7.22 4.76
N ASP A 124 11.31 -6.19 5.60
CA ASP A 124 10.21 -5.24 5.60
C ASP A 124 10.19 -4.31 4.36
N GLY A 125 11.36 -4.08 3.76
CA GLY A 125 11.47 -3.23 2.57
C GLY A 125 11.40 -1.74 2.86
N GLY A 126 11.65 -1.35 4.09
CA GLY A 126 11.77 0.05 4.52
C GLY A 126 13.07 0.73 4.03
N PRO A 127 13.38 1.93 4.53
CA PRO A 127 14.56 2.71 4.11
C PRO A 127 15.91 2.01 4.28
N HIS A 128 15.95 0.94 5.08
CA HIS A 128 17.16 0.16 5.35
C HIS A 128 17.42 -0.97 4.35
N GLN A 129 16.41 -1.39 3.56
CA GLN A 129 16.51 -2.48 2.58
C GLN A 129 16.56 -1.92 1.16
N ILE A 130 17.59 -1.10 0.88
CA ILE A 130 17.78 -0.48 -0.44
C ILE A 130 18.14 -1.55 -1.49
N ILE A 131 17.45 -1.51 -2.62
CA ILE A 131 17.71 -2.32 -3.81
C ILE A 131 18.40 -1.40 -4.84
N PRO A 132 19.72 -1.47 -4.99
CA PRO A 132 20.43 -0.68 -6.00
C PRO A 132 19.95 -0.99 -7.42
N ALA A 133 20.12 -0.04 -8.35
CA ALA A 133 19.83 -0.27 -9.75
C ALA A 133 20.61 -1.49 -10.29
N GLY A 134 19.93 -2.34 -11.06
CA GLY A 134 20.49 -3.56 -11.65
C GLY A 134 20.72 -4.71 -10.66
N THR A 135 20.16 -4.66 -9.45
CA THR A 135 20.36 -5.73 -8.44
C THR A 135 19.07 -6.47 -8.10
N LEU A 136 19.22 -7.64 -7.53
CA LEU A 136 18.17 -8.52 -7.04
C LEU A 136 18.13 -8.48 -5.51
N TRP A 137 16.93 -8.37 -4.94
CA TRP A 137 16.65 -8.52 -3.50
C TRP A 137 15.68 -9.69 -3.29
N GLN A 138 15.98 -10.57 -2.33
CA GLN A 138 15.27 -11.84 -2.13
C GLN A 138 14.73 -11.99 -0.70
N PRO A 139 13.76 -11.19 -0.27
CA PRO A 139 13.12 -11.39 1.02
C PRO A 139 12.21 -12.63 1.02
N TYR A 140 12.04 -13.22 2.18
CA TYR A 140 11.15 -14.37 2.38
C TYR A 140 10.54 -14.35 3.78
N TRP A 141 9.34 -14.88 3.90
CA TRP A 141 8.66 -15.02 5.20
C TRP A 141 7.55 -16.06 5.14
N THR A 142 7.05 -16.45 6.32
CA THR A 142 5.80 -17.19 6.42
C THR A 142 4.65 -16.22 6.58
N VAL A 143 3.62 -16.30 5.74
CA VAL A 143 2.44 -15.43 5.76
C VAL A 143 1.65 -15.67 7.06
N LYS A 144 1.74 -14.75 8.02
CA LYS A 144 1.06 -14.83 9.32
C LYS A 144 -0.27 -14.08 9.34
N ASN A 145 -0.44 -13.12 8.44
CA ASN A 145 -1.65 -12.30 8.36
C ASN A 145 -2.91 -13.17 8.20
N GLN A 146 -3.99 -12.73 8.80
CA GLN A 146 -5.33 -13.21 8.44
C GLN A 146 -5.74 -12.64 7.08
N ALA A 147 -6.88 -13.14 6.54
CA ALA A 147 -7.41 -12.66 5.27
C ALA A 147 -7.61 -11.15 5.30
N ALA A 148 -6.95 -10.46 4.39
CA ALA A 148 -6.90 -9.00 4.32
C ALA A 148 -6.55 -8.50 2.91
N THR A 149 -6.85 -7.24 2.64
CA THR A 149 -6.34 -6.49 1.49
C THR A 149 -5.17 -5.64 1.94
N LEU A 150 -3.98 -6.03 1.52
CA LEU A 150 -2.72 -5.33 1.76
C LEU A 150 -2.22 -4.74 0.43
N TRP A 151 -1.08 -4.08 0.44
CA TRP A 151 -0.46 -3.55 -0.75
C TRP A 151 1.06 -3.46 -0.62
N TYR A 152 1.78 -3.21 -1.71
CA TYR A 152 3.22 -3.01 -1.71
C TYR A 152 3.58 -1.75 -2.48
N HIS A 153 4.61 -1.06 -2.02
CA HIS A 153 5.04 0.21 -2.62
C HIS A 153 6.50 0.53 -2.25
N PRO A 154 7.17 1.45 -2.98
CA PRO A 154 8.48 1.95 -2.58
C PRO A 154 8.44 2.63 -1.22
N HIS A 155 9.54 2.53 -0.47
CA HIS A 155 9.68 3.17 0.84
C HIS A 155 11.10 3.73 1.09
N MET A 156 11.84 4.03 0.03
CA MET A 156 13.16 4.59 0.16
C MET A 156 13.05 6.09 0.50
N HIS A 157 13.67 6.51 1.62
CA HIS A 157 13.66 7.91 2.04
C HIS A 157 14.10 8.83 0.90
N ALA A 158 13.40 9.93 0.72
CA ALA A 158 13.58 10.93 -0.33
C ALA A 158 13.25 10.49 -1.78
N THR A 159 12.64 9.31 -2.01
CA THR A 159 12.21 8.89 -3.36
C THR A 159 10.83 8.24 -3.40
N THR A 160 10.26 7.84 -2.26
CA THR A 160 8.95 7.16 -2.16
C THR A 160 7.87 7.87 -2.97
N GLN A 161 7.70 9.17 -2.76
CA GLN A 161 6.68 9.97 -3.44
C GLN A 161 6.85 9.93 -4.97
N SER A 162 8.06 10.17 -5.49
CA SER A 162 8.31 10.21 -6.93
C SER A 162 8.09 8.85 -7.59
N GLN A 163 8.55 7.78 -6.96
CA GLN A 163 8.42 6.41 -7.48
C GLN A 163 6.97 5.92 -7.46
N LEU A 164 6.22 6.16 -6.36
CA LEU A 164 4.78 5.85 -6.32
C LEU A 164 4.01 6.72 -7.32
N THR A 165 4.37 7.98 -7.48
CA THR A 165 3.76 8.86 -8.49
C THR A 165 3.92 8.29 -9.90
N LYS A 166 5.08 7.74 -10.23
CA LYS A 166 5.34 7.08 -11.51
C LYS A 166 4.57 5.76 -11.70
N GLY A 167 4.07 5.13 -10.62
CA GLY A 167 3.23 3.93 -10.70
C GLY A 167 3.77 2.68 -10.02
N LEU A 168 4.89 2.77 -9.28
CA LEU A 168 5.38 1.61 -8.50
C LEU A 168 4.45 1.34 -7.32
N GLY A 169 3.77 0.22 -7.35
CA GLY A 169 2.87 -0.26 -6.30
C GLY A 169 1.93 -1.33 -6.81
N GLY A 170 1.29 -2.06 -5.93
CA GLY A 170 0.32 -3.10 -6.27
C GLY A 170 -0.36 -3.67 -5.03
N PHE A 171 -1.43 -4.42 -5.25
CA PHE A 171 -2.16 -5.09 -4.17
C PHE A 171 -1.49 -6.38 -3.72
N MET A 172 -1.68 -6.71 -2.44
CA MET A 172 -1.51 -8.06 -1.91
C MET A 172 -2.83 -8.50 -1.27
N ILE A 173 -3.32 -9.66 -1.62
CA ILE A 173 -4.53 -10.24 -1.04
C ILE A 173 -4.14 -11.50 -0.30
N ILE A 174 -4.39 -11.49 1.01
CA ILE A 174 -4.21 -12.67 1.85
C ILE A 174 -5.55 -13.39 1.96
N LYS A 175 -5.51 -14.71 1.80
CA LYS A 175 -6.64 -15.61 2.01
C LYS A 175 -6.40 -16.47 3.26
N ASP A 176 -7.48 -16.85 3.92
CA ASP A 176 -7.43 -17.80 5.02
C ASP A 176 -8.69 -18.68 5.08
N PRO A 177 -8.68 -19.78 5.87
CA PRO A 177 -9.83 -20.66 6.00
C PRO A 177 -11.07 -19.97 6.60
N GLN A 178 -10.92 -18.93 7.42
CA GLN A 178 -12.05 -18.23 8.03
C GLN A 178 -12.81 -17.41 6.98
N GLU A 179 -12.09 -16.66 6.15
CA GLU A 179 -12.68 -15.93 5.02
C GLU A 179 -13.29 -16.90 4.01
N ALA A 180 -12.60 -18.00 3.69
CA ALA A 180 -13.06 -19.00 2.73
C ALA A 180 -14.39 -19.67 3.15
N ALA A 181 -14.68 -19.77 4.44
CA ALA A 181 -15.92 -20.33 4.98
C ALA A 181 -17.11 -19.37 4.87
N LEU A 182 -16.89 -18.09 4.58
CA LEU A 182 -17.95 -17.10 4.45
C LEU A 182 -18.55 -17.11 3.04
N THR A 183 -19.83 -16.71 2.95
CA THR A 183 -20.52 -16.51 1.69
C THR A 183 -20.27 -15.07 1.21
N LEU A 184 -19.12 -14.85 0.55
CA LEU A 184 -18.68 -13.55 0.03
C LEU A 184 -18.39 -13.63 -1.47
N PRO A 185 -18.54 -12.56 -2.24
CA PRO A 185 -17.99 -12.47 -3.58
C PRO A 185 -16.48 -12.63 -3.53
N ARG A 186 -15.88 -13.47 -4.41
CA ARG A 186 -14.46 -13.78 -4.38
C ARG A 186 -13.83 -14.14 -5.72
N THR A 187 -14.57 -14.00 -6.82
CA THR A 187 -14.01 -14.22 -8.14
C THR A 187 -13.35 -12.95 -8.61
N TYR A 188 -12.01 -12.94 -8.47
CA TYR A 188 -11.16 -11.80 -8.79
C TYR A 188 -11.41 -11.29 -10.20
N GLY A 189 -11.59 -9.99 -10.35
CA GLY A 189 -11.86 -9.32 -11.63
C GLY A 189 -13.30 -9.48 -12.15
N VAL A 190 -14.17 -10.24 -11.46
CA VAL A 190 -15.57 -10.47 -11.85
C VAL A 190 -16.53 -9.87 -10.82
N ASP A 191 -16.51 -10.37 -9.59
CA ASP A 191 -17.33 -9.87 -8.48
C ASP A 191 -16.51 -9.48 -7.23
N ASP A 192 -15.18 -9.62 -7.30
CA ASP A 192 -14.20 -9.15 -6.32
C ASP A 192 -13.17 -8.26 -7.04
N ILE A 193 -13.29 -6.95 -6.89
CA ILE A 193 -12.62 -5.94 -7.72
C ILE A 193 -11.67 -5.09 -6.86
N PRO A 194 -10.36 -5.11 -7.12
CA PRO A 194 -9.42 -4.18 -6.49
C PRO A 194 -9.50 -2.79 -7.13
N LEU A 195 -9.47 -1.74 -6.31
CA LEU A 195 -9.58 -0.35 -6.73
C LEU A 195 -8.53 0.51 -5.99
N ALA A 196 -7.37 0.70 -6.60
CA ALA A 196 -6.37 1.67 -6.13
C ALA A 196 -6.71 3.06 -6.69
N ILE A 197 -7.14 3.96 -5.82
CA ILE A 197 -7.52 5.32 -6.18
C ILE A 197 -6.33 6.24 -5.93
N THR A 198 -5.98 7.03 -6.93
CA THR A 198 -4.89 7.99 -6.86
C THR A 198 -5.15 9.16 -7.80
N SER A 199 -4.36 10.21 -7.69
CA SER A 199 -4.41 11.33 -8.63
C SER A 199 -3.03 11.73 -9.12
N ARG A 200 -2.99 12.38 -10.28
CA ARG A 200 -1.74 12.83 -10.92
C ARG A 200 -1.89 14.23 -11.47
N ARG A 201 -0.77 14.92 -11.53
CA ARG A 201 -0.64 16.19 -12.23
C ARG A 201 0.14 15.99 -13.51
N PHE A 202 -0.29 16.66 -14.59
CA PHE A 202 0.39 16.66 -15.87
C PHE A 202 0.79 18.09 -16.22
N ILE A 203 2.04 18.27 -16.62
CA ILE A 203 2.60 19.57 -17.00
C ILE A 203 1.99 19.97 -18.36
N SER A 204 1.25 21.07 -18.41
CA SER A 204 0.50 21.47 -19.60
C SER A 204 1.37 21.75 -20.83
N SER A 205 2.59 22.23 -20.64
CA SER A 205 3.51 22.56 -21.75
C SER A 205 4.17 21.34 -22.37
N THR A 206 4.34 20.24 -21.63
CA THR A 206 5.04 19.03 -22.09
C THR A 206 4.14 17.80 -22.15
N GLY A 207 2.97 17.82 -21.49
CA GLY A 207 2.12 16.66 -21.31
C GLY A 207 2.70 15.57 -20.41
N GLN A 208 3.89 15.79 -19.82
CA GLN A 208 4.51 14.85 -18.94
C GLN A 208 3.83 14.83 -17.57
N MET A 209 3.78 13.66 -16.94
CA MET A 209 3.36 13.54 -15.56
C MET A 209 4.40 14.23 -14.65
N SER A 210 3.93 15.07 -13.74
CA SER A 210 4.79 15.65 -12.72
C SER A 210 5.04 14.64 -11.62
N ALA A 211 6.31 14.40 -11.33
CA ALA A 211 6.76 13.58 -10.21
C ALA A 211 7.56 14.42 -9.19
N THR A 212 7.36 15.74 -9.20
CA THR A 212 8.04 16.65 -8.27
C THR A 212 7.36 16.64 -6.92
N LEU A 213 8.14 16.85 -5.87
CA LEU A 213 7.72 16.84 -4.47
C LEU A 213 6.71 17.93 -4.11
N THR A 214 6.63 18.98 -4.94
CA THR A 214 5.73 20.11 -4.76
C THR A 214 4.32 19.85 -5.32
N ASP A 215 4.12 18.73 -6.02
CA ASP A 215 2.83 18.35 -6.59
C ASP A 215 2.07 17.36 -5.69
N ASN A 216 1.77 17.79 -4.45
CA ASN A 216 1.13 17.00 -3.41
C ASN A 216 -0.28 16.51 -3.78
N TYR A 217 -0.98 17.30 -4.61
CA TYR A 217 -2.34 17.02 -5.03
C TYR A 217 -2.44 17.00 -6.55
N GLY A 218 -2.84 15.87 -7.11
CA GLY A 218 -3.08 15.73 -8.53
C GLY A 218 -4.33 16.49 -9.01
N ASP A 219 -4.38 16.75 -10.31
CA ASP A 219 -5.51 17.43 -11.00
C ASP A 219 -6.39 16.45 -11.77
N TYR A 220 -5.96 15.21 -11.90
CA TYR A 220 -6.65 14.12 -12.62
C TYR A 220 -6.64 12.87 -11.75
N SER A 221 -7.79 12.24 -11.59
CA SER A 221 -7.85 10.98 -10.84
C SER A 221 -7.58 9.77 -11.73
N LEU A 222 -6.99 8.76 -11.14
CA LEU A 222 -6.74 7.45 -11.74
C LEU A 222 -7.31 6.36 -10.83
N VAL A 223 -7.79 5.26 -11.44
CA VAL A 223 -8.10 4.03 -10.72
C VAL A 223 -7.34 2.89 -11.38
N ASN A 224 -6.52 2.17 -10.62
CA ASN A 224 -5.62 1.12 -11.13
C ASN A 224 -4.79 1.57 -12.34
N GLY A 225 -4.34 2.83 -12.35
CA GLY A 225 -3.64 3.41 -13.48
C GLY A 225 -4.49 3.71 -14.72
N THR A 226 -5.80 3.44 -14.69
CA THR A 226 -6.76 3.89 -15.71
C THR A 226 -7.16 5.33 -15.43
N PHE A 227 -7.12 6.18 -16.45
CA PHE A 227 -7.56 7.57 -16.34
C PHE A 227 -9.05 7.61 -15.96
N ALA A 228 -9.35 8.15 -14.80
CA ALA A 228 -10.66 8.05 -14.19
C ALA A 228 -11.51 9.29 -14.38
N THR A 229 -11.00 10.47 -14.02
CA THR A 229 -11.77 11.72 -14.13
C THR A 229 -10.87 12.82 -14.63
N ASP A 230 -11.33 13.52 -15.66
CA ASP A 230 -10.63 14.68 -16.19
C ASP A 230 -10.94 15.95 -15.37
N LYS A 231 -10.20 17.02 -15.65
CA LYS A 231 -10.34 18.31 -14.97
C LYS A 231 -11.68 19.02 -15.19
N VAL A 232 -12.49 18.60 -16.15
CA VAL A 232 -13.86 19.10 -16.35
C VAL A 232 -14.90 18.25 -15.63
N GLY A 233 -14.47 17.22 -14.89
CA GLY A 233 -15.31 16.35 -14.08
C GLY A 233 -15.97 15.21 -14.85
N ALA A 234 -15.61 15.00 -16.12
CA ALA A 234 -16.13 13.90 -16.91
C ALA A 234 -15.45 12.58 -16.51
N VAL A 235 -16.26 11.59 -16.10
CA VAL A 235 -15.76 10.24 -15.78
C VAL A 235 -15.36 9.53 -17.07
N LYS A 236 -14.18 8.89 -17.04
CA LYS A 236 -13.63 8.16 -18.20
C LYS A 236 -13.46 6.67 -17.94
N ALA A 237 -13.15 6.26 -16.71
CA ALA A 237 -13.04 4.84 -16.37
C ALA A 237 -14.40 4.19 -16.14
N GLN A 238 -14.56 2.97 -16.66
CA GLN A 238 -15.77 2.18 -16.46
C GLN A 238 -15.42 0.73 -16.16
N VAL A 239 -16.13 0.14 -15.19
CA VAL A 239 -16.14 -1.30 -14.93
C VAL A 239 -17.53 -1.87 -15.21
N THR A 240 -17.60 -3.06 -15.82
CA THR A 240 -18.86 -3.81 -15.94
C THR A 240 -18.93 -4.80 -14.79
N LEU A 241 -19.93 -4.64 -13.92
CA LEU A 241 -20.17 -5.52 -12.78
C LEU A 241 -21.47 -6.32 -12.97
N PRO A 242 -21.51 -7.59 -12.57
CA PRO A 242 -22.71 -8.41 -12.71
C PRO A 242 -23.84 -7.90 -11.81
N LYS A 243 -25.08 -8.06 -12.25
CA LYS A 243 -26.30 -7.73 -11.50
C LYS A 243 -26.49 -8.68 -10.31
N GLN A 244 -25.62 -8.54 -9.30
CA GLN A 244 -25.58 -9.34 -8.08
C GLN A 244 -24.86 -8.57 -6.96
N TRP A 245 -24.60 -9.20 -5.82
CA TRP A 245 -23.70 -8.66 -4.82
C TRP A 245 -22.26 -8.71 -5.34
N VAL A 246 -21.52 -7.62 -5.17
CA VAL A 246 -20.10 -7.52 -5.54
C VAL A 246 -19.27 -7.00 -4.37
N ARG A 247 -18.02 -7.40 -4.33
CA ARG A 247 -17.01 -6.93 -3.37
C ARG A 247 -16.06 -5.96 -4.06
N LEU A 248 -15.84 -4.80 -3.46
CA LEU A 248 -14.83 -3.86 -3.91
C LEU A 248 -13.76 -3.73 -2.84
N ARG A 249 -12.49 -3.85 -3.23
CA ARG A 249 -11.31 -3.69 -2.36
C ARG A 249 -10.71 -2.33 -2.64
N ILE A 250 -11.00 -1.36 -1.79
CA ILE A 250 -10.63 0.04 -1.96
C ILE A 250 -9.32 0.32 -1.24
N LEU A 251 -8.35 0.85 -1.96
CA LEU A 251 -7.09 1.39 -1.46
C LEU A 251 -7.03 2.88 -1.80
N ASN A 252 -6.81 3.71 -0.82
CA ASN A 252 -6.42 5.09 -1.07
C ASN A 252 -4.89 5.17 -1.27
N ALA A 253 -4.46 5.17 -2.54
CA ALA A 253 -3.06 5.30 -2.96
C ALA A 253 -2.69 6.73 -3.38
N GLU A 254 -3.44 7.73 -2.90
CA GLU A 254 -3.12 9.15 -3.08
C GLU A 254 -1.81 9.51 -2.38
N ILE A 255 -1.15 10.52 -2.89
CA ILE A 255 0.05 11.08 -2.24
C ILE A 255 -0.31 11.73 -0.90
N GLN A 256 -1.43 12.46 -0.86
CA GLN A 256 -1.84 13.19 0.34
C GLN A 256 -3.36 13.25 0.54
N ARG A 257 -4.20 13.18 -0.50
CA ARG A 257 -5.64 13.45 -0.40
C ARG A 257 -6.40 12.36 0.36
N GLY A 258 -7.20 12.77 1.35
CA GLY A 258 -8.23 11.93 1.97
C GLY A 258 -9.47 11.82 1.09
N LEU A 259 -10.16 10.69 1.15
CA LEU A 259 -11.34 10.37 0.36
C LEU A 259 -12.55 10.10 1.27
N ASN A 260 -13.71 10.67 0.94
CA ASN A 260 -14.99 10.35 1.56
C ASN A 260 -15.84 9.57 0.55
N ILE A 261 -15.66 8.26 0.51
CA ILE A 261 -16.16 7.36 -0.54
C ILE A 261 -17.66 7.07 -0.36
N GLY A 262 -18.38 7.04 -1.46
CA GLY A 262 -19.76 6.60 -1.55
C GLY A 262 -20.22 6.42 -3.00
N PHE A 263 -21.51 6.13 -3.18
CA PHE A 263 -22.10 5.99 -4.52
C PHE A 263 -22.93 7.21 -4.88
N SER A 264 -23.06 7.48 -6.18
CA SER A 264 -23.75 8.67 -6.71
C SER A 264 -25.24 8.77 -6.35
N ASP A 265 -25.87 7.65 -6.07
CA ASP A 265 -27.29 7.54 -5.69
C ASP A 265 -27.51 7.42 -4.18
N ASN A 266 -26.45 7.58 -3.38
CA ASN A 266 -26.45 7.46 -1.91
C ASN A 266 -26.90 6.08 -1.38
N ARG A 267 -26.78 5.02 -2.21
CA ARG A 267 -27.11 3.67 -1.75
C ARG A 267 -26.26 3.25 -0.56
N THR A 268 -26.86 2.43 0.28
CA THR A 268 -26.13 1.74 1.35
C THR A 268 -25.18 0.71 0.76
N PHE A 269 -23.97 0.65 1.30
CA PHE A 269 -23.03 -0.44 1.11
C PHE A 269 -22.53 -0.93 2.48
N TYR A 270 -21.87 -2.07 2.50
CA TYR A 270 -21.49 -2.72 3.74
C TYR A 270 -19.97 -2.85 3.80
N ILE A 271 -19.34 -2.23 4.79
CA ILE A 271 -17.93 -2.42 5.07
C ILE A 271 -17.78 -3.76 5.77
N ILE A 272 -17.00 -4.66 5.17
CA ILE A 272 -16.76 -6.01 5.69
C ILE A 272 -15.35 -6.21 6.20
N GLY A 273 -14.40 -5.34 5.81
CA GLY A 273 -13.01 -5.40 6.24
C GLY A 273 -12.32 -4.04 6.16
N ASN A 274 -11.22 -3.92 6.87
CA ASN A 274 -10.32 -2.78 6.85
C ASN A 274 -8.86 -3.26 6.75
N ASP A 275 -7.88 -2.40 7.05
CA ASP A 275 -6.44 -2.65 6.83
C ASP A 275 -5.98 -4.05 7.24
N GLY A 276 -6.29 -4.44 8.46
CA GLY A 276 -5.82 -5.69 9.06
C GLY A 276 -6.74 -6.90 8.86
N GLY A 277 -7.81 -6.78 8.06
CA GLY A 277 -8.68 -7.89 7.70
C GLY A 277 -10.18 -7.68 7.95
N LEU A 278 -10.92 -8.78 7.99
CA LEU A 278 -12.37 -8.74 8.13
C LEU A 278 -12.81 -8.24 9.51
N LEU A 279 -13.92 -7.51 9.54
CA LEU A 279 -14.60 -7.08 10.75
C LEU A 279 -15.35 -8.26 11.40
N ASN A 280 -15.81 -8.10 12.65
CA ASN A 280 -16.65 -9.10 13.29
C ASN A 280 -18.04 -9.21 12.65
N ALA A 281 -18.55 -8.09 12.14
CA ALA A 281 -19.82 -8.00 11.43
C ALA A 281 -19.78 -6.88 10.38
N PRO A 282 -20.57 -6.96 9.32
CA PRO A 282 -20.69 -5.90 8.33
C PRO A 282 -21.23 -4.60 8.92
N ILE A 283 -20.71 -3.47 8.48
CA ILE A 283 -21.17 -2.14 8.90
C ILE A 283 -21.82 -1.44 7.71
N ALA A 284 -23.12 -1.16 7.84
CA ALA A 284 -23.90 -0.46 6.82
C ALA A 284 -23.62 1.04 6.86
N VAL A 285 -23.21 1.62 5.73
CA VAL A 285 -22.93 3.06 5.58
C VAL A 285 -23.34 3.55 4.21
N THR A 286 -23.42 4.87 4.04
CA THR A 286 -23.54 5.54 2.73
C THR A 286 -22.30 6.36 2.40
N ARG A 287 -21.40 6.55 3.36
CA ARG A 287 -20.12 7.28 3.26
C ARG A 287 -19.07 6.57 4.09
N MET A 288 -17.84 6.62 3.63
CA MET A 288 -16.69 6.04 4.31
C MET A 288 -15.44 6.91 4.10
N ALA A 289 -14.84 7.36 5.19
CA ALA A 289 -13.55 8.04 5.13
C ALA A 289 -12.43 7.03 4.88
N VAL A 290 -11.57 7.33 3.91
CA VAL A 290 -10.40 6.52 3.57
C VAL A 290 -9.21 7.45 3.41
N GLN A 291 -8.24 7.37 4.30
CA GLN A 291 -7.03 8.17 4.24
C GLN A 291 -5.92 7.46 3.47
N THR A 292 -4.82 8.16 3.21
CA THR A 292 -3.68 7.62 2.46
C THR A 292 -3.13 6.35 3.13
N GLY A 293 -2.96 5.30 2.34
CA GLY A 293 -2.52 3.98 2.82
C GLY A 293 -3.61 3.10 3.42
N GLU A 294 -4.78 3.64 3.78
CA GLU A 294 -5.89 2.83 4.31
C GLU A 294 -6.56 1.98 3.23
N ARG A 295 -7.01 0.78 3.62
CA ARG A 295 -7.77 -0.15 2.80
C ARG A 295 -9.07 -0.49 3.46
N PHE A 296 -10.11 -0.63 2.62
CA PHE A 296 -11.41 -1.14 3.05
C PHE A 296 -11.96 -2.11 2.02
N GLU A 297 -12.64 -3.13 2.52
CA GLU A 297 -13.39 -4.07 1.71
C GLU A 297 -14.88 -3.82 1.91
N ILE A 298 -15.59 -3.59 0.82
CA ILE A 298 -17.01 -3.29 0.87
C ILE A 298 -17.82 -4.26 0.00
N MET A 299 -19.05 -4.53 0.41
CA MET A 299 -20.05 -5.21 -0.42
C MET A 299 -21.14 -4.22 -0.83
N VAL A 300 -21.48 -4.24 -2.12
CA VAL A 300 -22.59 -3.46 -2.68
C VAL A 300 -23.58 -4.35 -3.41
N ASN A 301 -24.87 -4.05 -3.25
CA ASN A 301 -25.96 -4.78 -3.89
C ASN A 301 -26.34 -4.14 -5.21
N LEU A 302 -26.20 -4.88 -6.31
CA LEU A 302 -26.60 -4.48 -7.66
C LEU A 302 -27.81 -5.27 -8.19
N THR A 303 -28.46 -6.09 -7.35
CA THR A 303 -29.53 -7.00 -7.78
C THR A 303 -30.81 -6.28 -8.27
N ALA A 304 -31.04 -5.05 -7.78
CA ALA A 304 -32.17 -4.23 -8.20
C ALA A 304 -31.90 -3.37 -9.45
N ASP A 305 -30.63 -3.24 -9.84
CA ASP A 305 -30.23 -2.36 -10.94
C ASP A 305 -30.66 -2.93 -12.31
N THR A 306 -30.79 -2.06 -13.30
CA THR A 306 -31.13 -2.44 -14.65
C THR A 306 -29.88 -2.83 -15.45
N VAL A 307 -29.91 -4.00 -16.09
CA VAL A 307 -28.82 -4.42 -16.99
C VAL A 307 -28.63 -3.39 -18.11
N GLY A 308 -27.39 -3.02 -18.36
CA GLY A 308 -27.02 -1.99 -19.32
C GLY A 308 -26.99 -0.56 -18.74
N ALA A 309 -27.51 -0.34 -17.51
CA ALA A 309 -27.44 0.98 -16.88
C ALA A 309 -25.98 1.39 -16.60
N GLU A 310 -25.68 2.68 -16.80
CA GLU A 310 -24.37 3.31 -16.63
C GLU A 310 -24.45 4.58 -15.76
N THR A 311 -25.52 4.70 -14.97
CA THR A 311 -25.83 5.89 -14.16
C THR A 311 -25.25 5.82 -12.74
N LEU A 312 -24.70 4.66 -12.35
CA LEU A 312 -24.08 4.46 -11.05
C LEU A 312 -22.59 4.82 -11.10
N PHE A 313 -22.15 5.63 -10.15
CA PHE A 313 -20.75 6.02 -10.03
C PHE A 313 -20.23 5.78 -8.61
N LEU A 314 -19.00 5.30 -8.50
CA LEU A 314 -18.22 5.38 -7.28
C LEU A 314 -17.61 6.79 -7.21
N LYS A 315 -17.78 7.47 -6.07
CA LYS A 315 -17.37 8.88 -5.89
C LYS A 315 -16.61 9.09 -4.60
N THR A 316 -15.85 10.19 -4.54
CA THR A 316 -15.55 10.85 -3.26
C THR A 316 -16.43 12.09 -3.10
N PHE A 317 -16.85 12.32 -1.87
CA PHE A 317 -17.69 13.45 -1.45
C PHE A 317 -16.84 14.40 -0.60
N ASN A 318 -15.93 15.10 -1.28
CA ASN A 318 -14.91 15.96 -0.65
C ASN A 318 -15.24 17.46 -0.75
N SER A 319 -16.45 17.83 -1.19
CA SER A 319 -16.85 19.24 -1.14
C SER A 319 -16.95 19.74 0.31
N VAL A 320 -16.82 21.06 0.49
CA VAL A 320 -16.89 21.69 1.82
C VAL A 320 -18.18 21.28 2.55
N ALA A 321 -19.31 21.26 1.85
CA ALA A 321 -20.60 20.89 2.42
C ALA A 321 -20.63 19.43 2.91
N GLU A 322 -20.13 18.49 2.11
CA GLU A 322 -20.14 17.07 2.43
C GLU A 322 -19.19 16.73 3.58
N ILE A 323 -17.97 17.29 3.58
CA ILE A 323 -17.01 17.09 4.66
C ILE A 323 -17.50 17.72 5.96
N THR A 324 -18.10 18.92 5.88
CA THR A 324 -18.69 19.58 7.04
C THR A 324 -19.82 18.74 7.64
N THR A 325 -20.68 18.15 6.80
CA THR A 325 -21.76 17.28 7.24
C THR A 325 -21.22 15.99 7.88
N SER A 326 -20.18 15.40 7.29
CA SER A 326 -19.62 14.12 7.74
C SER A 326 -18.74 14.25 8.98
N PHE A 327 -18.02 15.37 9.16
CA PHE A 327 -16.94 15.51 10.14
C PHE A 327 -16.95 16.80 10.97
N GLY A 328 -17.88 17.74 10.71
CA GLY A 328 -17.98 19.02 11.39
C GLY A 328 -17.24 20.18 10.68
N ALA A 329 -17.78 21.39 10.81
CA ALA A 329 -17.32 22.57 10.05
C ALA A 329 -15.85 22.97 10.31
N ALA A 330 -15.37 22.83 11.54
CA ALA A 330 -13.99 23.17 11.90
C ALA A 330 -12.94 22.23 11.34
N SER A 331 -13.34 21.04 10.88
CA SER A 331 -12.45 20.02 10.31
C SER A 331 -11.90 20.37 8.94
N PHE A 332 -12.53 21.34 8.27
CA PHE A 332 -12.22 21.66 6.89
C PHE A 332 -11.20 22.79 6.73
N LEU A 333 -10.99 23.59 7.76
CA LEU A 333 -10.17 24.78 7.65
C LEU A 333 -8.68 24.42 7.66
N ASN A 334 -7.93 24.91 6.65
CA ASN A 334 -6.47 24.92 6.60
C ASN A 334 -5.78 23.53 6.67
N GLY A 335 -6.29 22.51 5.97
CA GLY A 335 -5.63 21.22 5.91
C GLY A 335 -6.04 20.21 6.99
N GLY A 336 -7.07 20.52 7.77
CA GLY A 336 -7.62 19.56 8.76
C GLY A 336 -8.14 18.26 8.16
N TRP A 337 -8.67 18.34 6.95
CA TRP A 337 -8.92 17.21 6.07
C TRP A 337 -7.95 17.29 4.89
N PRO A 338 -7.11 16.30 4.63
CA PRO A 338 -6.17 16.32 3.52
C PRO A 338 -6.89 16.47 2.17
N GLY A 339 -6.58 17.53 1.43
CA GLY A 339 -7.32 17.95 0.23
C GLY A 339 -8.39 19.01 0.49
N SER A 340 -8.41 19.59 1.70
CA SER A 340 -9.25 20.74 2.04
C SER A 340 -8.57 22.09 1.82
N GLU A 341 -7.31 22.09 1.45
CA GLU A 341 -6.60 23.29 1.05
C GLU A 341 -7.29 23.92 -0.17
N ASN A 342 -7.19 25.23 -0.31
CA ASN A 342 -7.85 25.95 -1.39
C ASN A 342 -7.56 25.28 -2.75
N PRO A 343 -8.59 25.01 -3.55
CA PRO A 343 -8.38 24.50 -4.89
C PRO A 343 -7.57 25.50 -5.71
N ALA A 344 -6.65 25.02 -6.53
CA ALA A 344 -5.98 25.86 -7.49
C ALA A 344 -7.02 26.57 -8.37
N ALA A 345 -6.93 27.89 -8.49
CA ALA A 345 -7.91 28.69 -9.23
C ALA A 345 -7.93 28.38 -10.73
N SER A 346 -6.86 27.77 -11.24
CA SER A 346 -6.74 27.31 -12.64
C SER A 346 -5.89 26.05 -12.71
N SER A 347 -6.36 25.08 -13.39
CA SER A 347 -5.58 23.90 -13.80
C SER A 347 -4.92 24.13 -15.14
N PRO A 348 -3.87 23.42 -15.46
CA PRO A 348 -2.68 23.13 -14.69
C PRO A 348 -1.76 24.35 -14.69
N SER A 349 -1.01 24.56 -13.63
CA SER A 349 0.01 25.61 -13.59
C SER A 349 0.99 25.43 -14.74
N THR A 350 1.20 26.48 -15.52
CA THR A 350 2.23 26.55 -16.55
C THR A 350 3.63 26.80 -15.98
N THR A 351 3.72 27.04 -14.67
CA THR A 351 4.95 27.32 -13.93
C THR A 351 5.22 26.20 -12.93
N ALA A 352 6.43 25.66 -12.97
CA ALA A 352 6.97 24.77 -11.95
C ALA A 352 7.17 25.59 -10.66
N GLY A 353 6.19 25.58 -9.77
CA GLY A 353 6.26 26.20 -8.45
C GLY A 353 5.38 25.43 -7.48
N PRO A 354 5.65 25.50 -6.17
CA PRO A 354 4.84 24.80 -5.19
C PRO A 354 3.40 25.33 -5.24
N ILE A 355 2.47 24.46 -5.64
CA ILE A 355 1.06 24.76 -5.62
C ILE A 355 0.45 23.97 -4.45
N ASN A 356 0.18 24.67 -3.37
CA ASN A 356 -0.44 24.12 -2.16
C ASN A 356 -1.93 23.82 -2.40
N GLY A 357 -2.31 23.24 -3.51
CA GLY A 357 -3.68 22.85 -3.79
C GLY A 357 -3.82 22.20 -5.16
N GLY A 358 -4.56 21.10 -5.23
CA GLY A 358 -4.93 20.43 -6.47
C GLY A 358 -6.28 20.92 -6.98
N TYR A 359 -6.47 20.84 -8.29
CA TYR A 359 -7.77 21.15 -8.92
C TYR A 359 -8.92 20.32 -8.34
N LEU A 360 -8.63 19.10 -7.87
CA LEU A 360 -9.59 18.17 -7.30
C LEU A 360 -9.90 18.44 -5.80
N ASN A 361 -9.21 19.40 -5.17
CA ASN A 361 -9.47 19.72 -3.77
C ASN A 361 -10.86 20.35 -3.59
N GLN A 362 -11.49 20.10 -2.46
CA GLN A 362 -12.82 20.61 -2.09
C GLN A 362 -13.93 20.24 -3.10
N LYS A 363 -13.80 19.14 -3.83
CA LYS A 363 -14.75 18.73 -4.86
C LYS A 363 -15.27 17.32 -4.65
N ASP A 364 -16.52 17.14 -5.00
CA ASP A 364 -17.11 15.82 -5.21
C ASP A 364 -16.67 15.30 -6.58
N ILE A 365 -16.03 14.11 -6.60
CA ILE A 365 -15.43 13.55 -7.80
C ILE A 365 -15.95 12.14 -8.02
N SER A 366 -16.45 11.87 -9.23
CA SER A 366 -16.77 10.50 -9.65
C SER A 366 -15.52 9.84 -10.22
N PHE A 367 -15.08 8.74 -9.62
CA PHE A 367 -13.89 8.01 -10.04
C PHE A 367 -14.18 6.97 -11.10
N LEU A 368 -15.34 6.30 -11.00
CA LEU A 368 -15.61 5.10 -11.77
C LEU A 368 -17.08 5.03 -12.14
N SER A 369 -17.37 4.89 -13.42
CA SER A 369 -18.68 4.49 -13.91
C SER A 369 -18.85 2.98 -13.71
N ILE A 370 -19.98 2.58 -13.17
CA ILE A 370 -20.35 1.17 -12.99
C ILE A 370 -21.45 0.84 -13.98
N LYS A 371 -21.10 0.05 -14.99
CA LYS A 371 -22.05 -0.52 -15.93
C LYS A 371 -22.59 -1.82 -15.37
N ILE A 372 -23.89 -1.95 -15.35
CA ILE A 372 -24.54 -3.16 -14.85
C ILE A 372 -24.57 -4.22 -15.96
N GLY A 373 -23.84 -5.30 -15.75
CA GLY A 373 -23.85 -6.49 -16.60
C GLY A 373 -24.98 -7.46 -16.24
N ALA A 374 -25.16 -8.49 -17.04
CA ALA A 374 -26.05 -9.59 -16.67
C ALA A 374 -25.52 -10.33 -15.44
N THR A 375 -26.42 -10.96 -14.69
CA THR A 375 -26.00 -11.92 -13.64
C THR A 375 -25.12 -13.00 -14.26
N THR A 376 -24.04 -13.36 -13.59
CA THR A 376 -23.12 -14.39 -14.08
C THR A 376 -23.21 -15.64 -13.22
N THR A 377 -23.03 -16.81 -13.87
CA THR A 377 -22.87 -18.12 -13.21
C THR A 377 -21.39 -18.48 -13.01
N ALA A 378 -20.46 -17.62 -13.45
CA ALA A 378 -19.02 -17.80 -13.24
C ALA A 378 -18.61 -17.62 -11.77
N THR A 379 -19.53 -17.12 -10.93
CA THR A 379 -19.32 -16.89 -9.50
C THR A 379 -20.42 -17.57 -8.68
N THR A 380 -20.17 -17.77 -7.40
CA THR A 380 -21.23 -18.18 -6.46
C THR A 380 -22.18 -17.01 -6.23
N LEU A 381 -23.47 -17.21 -6.50
CA LEU A 381 -24.48 -16.17 -6.30
C LEU A 381 -24.66 -15.89 -4.80
N ILE A 382 -24.38 -14.68 -4.39
CA ILE A 382 -24.59 -14.19 -3.03
C ILE A 382 -25.96 -13.52 -2.96
N THR A 383 -26.80 -13.93 -2.01
CA THR A 383 -28.16 -13.43 -1.86
C THR A 383 -28.31 -12.39 -0.76
N ALA A 384 -27.40 -12.37 0.21
CA ALA A 384 -27.40 -11.43 1.32
C ALA A 384 -25.98 -11.24 1.87
N VAL A 385 -25.76 -10.11 2.54
CA VAL A 385 -24.55 -9.89 3.35
C VAL A 385 -24.61 -10.81 4.58
N PRO A 386 -23.53 -11.54 4.92
CA PRO A 386 -23.47 -12.30 6.17
C PRO A 386 -23.73 -11.40 7.38
N THR A 387 -24.46 -11.87 8.37
CA THR A 387 -24.71 -11.10 9.60
C THR A 387 -23.50 -11.07 10.54
N THR A 388 -22.65 -12.08 10.44
CA THR A 388 -21.38 -12.21 11.16
C THR A 388 -20.28 -12.56 10.17
N LEU A 389 -19.07 -12.08 10.39
CA LEU A 389 -17.91 -12.37 9.56
C LEU A 389 -16.93 -13.27 10.30
N VAL A 390 -15.96 -12.67 11.00
CA VAL A 390 -14.96 -13.42 11.77
C VAL A 390 -15.04 -13.06 13.25
N SER A 391 -14.45 -13.89 14.09
CA SER A 391 -14.37 -13.61 15.52
C SER A 391 -12.97 -13.07 15.86
N ASN A 392 -12.81 -11.75 15.81
CA ASN A 392 -11.56 -11.12 16.24
C ASN A 392 -11.49 -11.01 17.76
N THR A 393 -10.35 -11.35 18.34
CA THR A 393 -10.05 -11.10 19.75
C THR A 393 -9.11 -9.92 19.85
N TYR A 394 -9.62 -8.79 20.31
CA TYR A 394 -8.84 -7.56 20.43
C TYR A 394 -8.19 -7.43 21.81
N TRP A 395 -7.04 -6.77 21.85
CA TRP A 395 -6.38 -6.38 23.08
C TRP A 395 -7.16 -5.26 23.76
N THR A 396 -7.15 -5.25 25.08
CA THR A 396 -7.79 -4.22 25.91
C THR A 396 -6.74 -3.53 26.79
N THR A 397 -7.10 -2.42 27.43
CA THR A 397 -6.20 -1.69 28.32
C THR A 397 -5.68 -2.53 29.49
N THR A 398 -6.41 -3.58 29.88
CA THR A 398 -5.98 -4.52 30.94
C THR A 398 -4.83 -5.45 30.50
N ASN A 399 -4.60 -5.57 29.18
CA ASN A 399 -3.50 -6.39 28.64
C ASN A 399 -2.20 -5.58 28.47
N VAL A 400 -2.25 -4.25 28.61
CA VAL A 400 -1.13 -3.36 28.30
C VAL A 400 0.03 -3.56 29.27
N THR A 401 1.21 -3.81 28.72
CA THR A 401 2.45 -4.00 29.46
C THR A 401 3.34 -2.76 29.46
N ASN A 402 3.15 -1.86 28.48
CA ASN A 402 3.89 -0.61 28.34
C ASN A 402 3.07 0.44 27.58
N SER A 403 3.37 1.72 27.77
CA SER A 403 2.69 2.82 27.10
C SER A 403 3.71 3.81 26.53
N ARG A 404 3.37 4.35 25.36
CA ARG A 404 4.20 5.36 24.65
C ARG A 404 3.34 6.53 24.19
N THR A 405 3.98 7.68 24.10
CA THR A 405 3.41 8.85 23.43
C THR A 405 4.32 9.25 22.29
N ILE A 406 3.72 9.53 21.13
CA ILE A 406 4.37 10.12 19.95
C ILE A 406 3.72 11.46 19.70
N ASN A 407 4.52 12.51 19.63
CA ASN A 407 4.03 13.86 19.38
C ASN A 407 4.31 14.25 17.92
N ILE A 408 3.26 14.58 17.19
CA ILE A 408 3.36 15.22 15.88
C ILE A 408 3.48 16.72 16.12
N GLY A 409 4.55 17.33 15.62
CA GLY A 409 4.83 18.74 15.79
C GLY A 409 5.43 19.37 14.55
N ASP A 410 5.63 20.67 14.60
CA ASP A 410 6.33 21.42 13.57
C ASP A 410 7.83 21.33 13.82
N GLY A 411 8.61 21.23 12.74
CA GLY A 411 10.06 21.41 12.80
C GLY A 411 10.41 22.87 13.17
N ASN A 412 11.64 23.09 13.59
CA ASN A 412 12.14 24.43 13.91
C ASN A 412 11.88 25.41 12.75
N GLY A 413 10.98 26.36 12.95
CA GLY A 413 10.61 27.36 11.97
C GLY A 413 9.42 27.00 11.06
N GLY A 414 8.69 25.89 11.33
CA GLY A 414 7.45 25.52 10.61
C GLY A 414 7.68 25.01 9.17
N SER A 415 8.88 24.53 8.85
CA SER A 415 9.23 24.12 7.49
C SER A 415 9.08 22.62 7.21
N ALA A 416 8.93 21.79 8.24
CA ALA A 416 8.73 20.35 8.11
C ALA A 416 7.99 19.79 9.33
N PHE A 417 7.24 18.70 9.14
CA PHE A 417 6.58 18.00 10.25
C PHE A 417 7.53 17.00 10.90
N THR A 418 7.45 16.88 12.23
CA THR A 418 8.33 16.02 13.03
C THR A 418 7.54 15.00 13.83
N LEU A 419 8.19 13.88 14.17
CA LEU A 419 7.75 12.96 15.21
C LEU A 419 8.68 13.10 16.43
N ASP A 420 8.10 13.43 17.59
CA ASP A 420 8.84 13.73 18.83
C ASP A 420 9.94 14.81 18.67
N GLY A 421 9.69 15.80 17.79
CA GLY A 421 10.60 16.91 17.54
C GLY A 421 11.81 16.57 16.67
N ALA A 422 11.87 15.36 16.08
CA ALA A 422 12.96 14.93 15.21
C ALA A 422 12.49 14.67 13.78
N LEU A 423 13.36 14.96 12.82
CA LEU A 423 13.25 14.47 11.45
C LEU A 423 14.01 13.15 11.33
N TYR A 424 13.52 12.29 10.46
CA TYR A 424 14.13 10.99 10.20
C TYR A 424 15.54 11.14 9.57
N SER A 425 16.41 10.27 10.04
CA SER A 425 17.66 9.90 9.37
C SER A 425 17.96 8.44 9.68
N ASN A 426 18.71 7.75 8.84
CA ASN A 426 19.11 6.35 9.08
C ASN A 426 19.85 6.14 10.41
N SER A 427 20.42 7.20 10.99
CA SER A 427 21.09 7.18 12.29
C SER A 427 20.19 7.53 13.48
N LEU A 428 18.89 7.81 13.25
CA LEU A 428 17.95 8.06 14.34
C LEU A 428 17.86 6.82 15.24
N LEU A 429 18.00 7.02 16.55
CA LEU A 429 17.92 5.89 17.48
C LEU A 429 16.51 5.30 17.50
N PRO A 430 16.36 3.98 17.33
CA PRO A 430 15.06 3.33 17.34
C PRO A 430 14.46 3.33 18.76
N LYS A 431 13.13 3.39 18.83
CA LYS A 431 12.42 3.05 20.06
C LYS A 431 12.52 1.52 20.26
N ILE A 432 12.75 1.11 21.50
CA ILE A 432 12.86 -0.32 21.84
C ILE A 432 11.50 -0.81 22.30
N VAL A 433 11.01 -1.87 21.67
CA VAL A 433 9.81 -2.63 22.05
C VAL A 433 10.26 -4.04 22.43
N ASN A 434 9.67 -4.64 23.45
CA ASN A 434 9.96 -6.02 23.80
C ASN A 434 9.08 -6.99 23.01
N LEU A 435 9.65 -8.12 22.60
CA LEU A 435 8.89 -9.20 21.99
C LEU A 435 7.78 -9.66 22.96
N ASN A 436 6.60 -9.92 22.44
CA ASN A 436 5.36 -10.25 23.17
C ASN A 436 4.78 -9.09 24.01
N ALA A 437 5.36 -7.90 23.97
CA ALA A 437 4.75 -6.74 24.61
C ALA A 437 3.41 -6.40 23.96
N ILE A 438 2.44 -6.06 24.79
CA ILE A 438 1.20 -5.40 24.37
C ILE A 438 1.35 -3.95 24.78
N GLU A 439 1.53 -3.06 23.82
CA GLU A 439 1.77 -1.66 24.09
C GLU A 439 0.59 -0.77 23.71
N GLN A 440 0.33 0.21 24.55
CA GLN A 440 -0.55 1.32 24.22
C GLN A 440 0.26 2.46 23.64
N TRP A 441 -0.09 2.87 22.42
CA TRP A 441 0.50 4.03 21.77
C TRP A 441 -0.51 5.15 21.73
N THR A 442 -0.10 6.33 22.19
CA THR A 442 -0.89 7.57 22.15
C THR A 442 -0.22 8.52 21.18
N ILE A 443 -0.88 8.82 20.07
CA ILE A 443 -0.37 9.73 19.05
C ILE A 443 -1.09 11.06 19.23
N VAL A 444 -0.32 12.12 19.44
CA VAL A 444 -0.83 13.48 19.71
C VAL A 444 -0.51 14.35 18.52
N ASN A 445 -1.52 14.78 17.79
CA ASN A 445 -1.37 15.77 16.73
C ASN A 445 -1.54 17.17 17.29
N ASN A 446 -0.45 17.88 17.55
CA ASN A 446 -0.44 19.29 17.96
C ASN A 446 -0.34 20.26 16.77
N ASN A 447 -0.55 19.73 15.55
CA ASN A 447 -0.39 20.47 14.32
C ASN A 447 -1.74 20.98 13.79
N ILE A 448 -1.67 21.95 12.88
CA ILE A 448 -2.83 22.50 12.16
C ILE A 448 -3.21 21.70 10.91
N PHE A 449 -2.51 20.59 10.62
CA PHE A 449 -2.80 19.67 9.52
C PHE A 449 -3.28 18.32 10.03
N GLY A 450 -4.08 17.63 9.22
CA GLY A 450 -4.43 16.23 9.46
C GLY A 450 -3.32 15.30 8.95
N HIS A 451 -3.04 14.24 9.69
CA HIS A 451 -2.00 13.26 9.37
C HIS A 451 -2.56 11.84 9.41
N THR A 452 -2.05 10.96 8.57
CA THR A 452 -2.34 9.51 8.66
C THR A 452 -1.12 8.82 9.24
N PHE A 453 -1.22 8.34 10.46
CA PHE A 453 -0.15 7.61 11.13
C PHE A 453 -0.21 6.13 10.74
N HIS A 454 0.90 5.58 10.29
CA HIS A 454 1.09 4.17 9.96
C HIS A 454 2.17 3.54 10.85
N LEU A 455 1.96 2.28 11.20
CA LEU A 455 2.87 1.46 12.00
C LEU A 455 3.15 0.15 11.25
N HIS A 456 4.42 -0.13 10.99
CA HIS A 456 4.87 -1.35 10.33
C HIS A 456 4.73 -2.60 11.20
N ASP A 457 4.78 -3.78 10.60
CA ASP A 457 4.75 -5.13 11.18
C ASP A 457 3.42 -5.49 11.83
N VAL A 458 2.86 -4.68 12.71
CA VAL A 458 1.75 -5.08 13.57
C VAL A 458 0.44 -4.37 13.26
N ALA A 459 -0.66 -5.11 13.34
CA ALA A 459 -1.98 -4.52 13.37
C ALA A 459 -2.31 -4.04 14.79
N PHE A 460 -3.03 -2.92 14.90
CA PHE A 460 -3.47 -2.33 16.15
C PHE A 460 -4.98 -2.16 16.22
N LYS A 461 -5.49 -2.03 17.44
CA LYS A 461 -6.87 -1.70 17.74
C LYS A 461 -6.97 -0.27 18.25
N ILE A 462 -7.73 0.58 17.57
CA ILE A 462 -8.02 1.95 18.05
C ILE A 462 -8.91 1.85 19.28
N ILE A 463 -8.52 2.50 20.38
CA ILE A 463 -9.23 2.51 21.66
C ILE A 463 -10.02 3.79 21.85
N SER A 464 -9.41 4.94 21.52
CA SER A 464 -10.07 6.23 21.71
C SER A 464 -9.54 7.29 20.77
N ARG A 465 -10.34 8.32 20.58
CA ARG A 465 -10.01 9.60 19.99
C ARG A 465 -10.42 10.70 20.96
N SER A 466 -9.66 11.78 21.06
CA SER A 466 -10.00 12.94 21.88
C SER A 466 -9.38 14.21 21.31
N GLY A 467 -9.93 15.37 21.68
CA GLY A 467 -9.47 16.65 21.18
C GLY A 467 -9.84 16.90 19.72
N GLY A 468 -9.40 18.06 19.21
CA GLY A 468 -9.63 18.45 17.83
C GLY A 468 -11.04 18.99 17.57
N ALA A 469 -11.23 19.45 16.35
CA ALA A 469 -12.46 20.04 15.87
C ALA A 469 -13.34 19.05 15.07
N MET A 470 -12.79 17.88 14.75
CA MET A 470 -13.49 16.79 14.06
C MET A 470 -14.14 15.83 15.04
N ASP A 471 -15.02 14.98 14.52
CA ASP A 471 -15.61 13.87 15.26
C ASP A 471 -14.53 13.09 16.04
N THR A 472 -14.66 13.10 17.36
CA THR A 472 -13.72 12.45 18.28
C THR A 472 -14.10 11.01 18.58
N THR A 473 -15.14 10.46 17.94
CA THR A 473 -15.53 9.06 18.11
C THR A 473 -14.71 8.13 17.22
N VAL A 474 -14.43 6.94 17.73
CA VAL A 474 -13.92 5.83 16.89
C VAL A 474 -15.11 5.30 16.09
N ARG A 475 -15.06 5.47 14.76
CA ARG A 475 -16.16 5.03 13.90
C ARG A 475 -16.30 3.51 13.95
N SER A 476 -17.51 3.03 13.78
CA SER A 476 -17.79 1.58 13.84
C SER A 476 -16.91 0.77 12.89
N TYR A 477 -16.65 1.26 11.68
CA TYR A 477 -15.81 0.59 10.70
C TYR A 477 -14.29 0.72 10.95
N GLU A 478 -13.87 1.60 11.87
CA GLU A 478 -12.49 1.68 12.35
C GLU A 478 -12.22 0.72 13.51
N GLN A 479 -13.23 0.03 14.03
CA GLN A 479 -13.12 -0.86 15.17
C GLN A 479 -12.57 -2.26 14.84
N GLY A 480 -12.09 -2.50 13.63
CA GLY A 480 -11.32 -3.68 13.23
C GLY A 480 -9.82 -3.56 13.56
N TRP A 481 -9.05 -4.48 13.01
CA TRP A 481 -7.60 -4.41 13.01
C TRP A 481 -7.13 -3.39 11.99
N LYS A 482 -6.35 -2.41 12.44
CA LYS A 482 -5.82 -1.32 11.61
C LYS A 482 -4.30 -1.35 11.63
N ASP A 483 -3.67 -0.78 10.61
CA ASP A 483 -2.24 -0.44 10.60
C ASP A 483 -2.02 1.06 10.31
N SER A 484 -3.07 1.73 9.89
CA SER A 484 -3.06 3.17 9.58
C SER A 484 -4.23 3.85 10.29
N VAL A 485 -4.03 5.08 10.78
CA VAL A 485 -5.07 5.84 11.48
C VAL A 485 -4.96 7.33 11.22
N PHE A 486 -6.08 7.96 10.89
CA PHE A 486 -6.15 9.40 10.67
C PHE A 486 -6.19 10.18 12.00
N LEU A 487 -5.35 11.20 12.10
CA LEU A 487 -5.32 12.18 13.18
C LEU A 487 -5.73 13.55 12.63
N PRO A 488 -6.96 13.99 12.87
CA PRO A 488 -7.36 15.36 12.59
C PRO A 488 -6.51 16.40 13.34
N ILE A 489 -6.70 17.67 13.02
CA ILE A 489 -6.08 18.81 13.70
C ILE A 489 -6.32 18.71 15.23
N ASN A 490 -5.27 18.92 16.01
CA ASN A 490 -5.32 18.94 17.49
C ASN A 490 -6.02 17.71 18.09
N CYS A 491 -5.89 16.56 17.45
CA CYS A 491 -6.50 15.30 17.88
C CYS A 491 -5.47 14.38 18.51
N THR A 492 -5.91 13.64 19.52
CA THR A 492 -5.16 12.53 20.12
C THR A 492 -5.85 11.22 19.79
N VAL A 493 -5.10 10.25 19.29
CA VAL A 493 -5.57 8.88 19.04
C VAL A 493 -4.78 7.92 19.91
N THR A 494 -5.48 7.03 20.59
CA THR A 494 -4.85 5.96 21.36
C THR A 494 -5.23 4.61 20.75
N PHE A 495 -4.23 3.75 20.53
CA PHE A 495 -4.42 2.38 20.07
C PHE A 495 -3.57 1.39 20.86
N ILE A 496 -3.89 0.11 20.75
CA ILE A 496 -3.15 -0.99 21.37
C ILE A 496 -2.67 -1.95 20.26
N ALA A 497 -1.39 -2.28 20.30
CA ALA A 497 -0.74 -3.24 19.42
C ALA A 497 0.02 -4.30 20.23
N LYS A 498 0.16 -5.51 19.66
CA LYS A 498 1.00 -6.57 20.21
C LYS A 498 2.14 -6.86 19.26
N PHE A 499 3.35 -6.92 19.80
CA PHE A 499 4.59 -7.11 19.05
C PHE A 499 5.10 -8.55 19.26
N ASP A 500 4.44 -9.55 18.68
CA ASP A 500 4.70 -10.97 18.92
C ASP A 500 5.26 -11.74 17.71
N ASN A 501 5.57 -11.06 16.64
CA ASN A 501 5.92 -11.74 15.40
C ASN A 501 7.41 -12.10 15.32
N TYR A 502 8.28 -11.10 15.36
CA TYR A 502 9.70 -11.26 15.09
C TYR A 502 10.53 -10.34 15.98
N ALA A 503 11.57 -10.90 16.60
CA ALA A 503 12.55 -10.10 17.34
C ALA A 503 13.75 -9.81 16.45
N ASP A 504 14.12 -8.54 16.36
CA ASP A 504 15.36 -8.08 15.77
C ASP A 504 15.81 -6.78 16.45
N SER A 505 16.95 -6.81 17.15
CA SER A 505 17.51 -5.64 17.81
C SER A 505 18.41 -4.80 16.89
N THR A 506 18.60 -5.24 15.65
CA THR A 506 19.51 -4.60 14.68
C THR A 506 18.74 -3.86 13.60
N TRP A 507 17.71 -4.51 13.04
CA TRP A 507 16.91 -3.97 11.95
C TRP A 507 15.62 -3.38 12.51
N PRO A 508 15.41 -2.08 12.31
CA PRO A 508 14.19 -1.44 12.79
C PRO A 508 13.05 -1.56 11.77
N TYR A 509 11.83 -1.59 12.28
CA TYR A 509 10.62 -1.24 11.58
C TYR A 509 10.37 0.25 11.64
N MET A 510 9.48 0.75 10.77
CA MET A 510 9.13 2.16 10.70
C MET A 510 7.78 2.46 11.34
N TYR A 511 7.60 3.70 11.75
CA TYR A 511 6.30 4.35 11.93
C TYR A 511 6.40 5.76 11.35
N HIS A 512 5.36 6.20 10.65
CA HIS A 512 5.45 7.46 9.91
C HIS A 512 4.07 8.03 9.57
N CYS A 513 4.05 9.26 9.09
CA CYS A 513 2.88 9.81 8.41
C CYS A 513 2.79 9.23 7.00
N HIS A 514 1.63 8.70 6.62
CA HIS A 514 1.42 8.13 5.29
C HIS A 514 0.96 9.18 4.23
N ALA A 515 0.94 10.47 4.55
CA ALA A 515 1.00 11.51 3.55
C ALA A 515 2.44 11.57 3.04
N LEU A 516 2.67 11.12 1.79
CA LEU A 516 4.03 10.84 1.29
C LEU A 516 4.92 12.07 1.19
N THR A 517 4.32 13.26 1.10
CA THR A 517 5.06 14.53 1.19
C THR A 517 5.68 14.70 2.57
N HIS A 518 4.91 14.42 3.62
CA HIS A 518 5.38 14.52 5.00
C HIS A 518 6.41 13.44 5.32
N GLU A 519 6.19 12.21 4.82
CA GLU A 519 7.18 11.12 4.90
C GLU A 519 8.50 11.52 4.23
N TYR A 520 8.42 12.07 3.01
CA TYR A 520 9.60 12.54 2.27
C TYR A 520 10.40 13.60 3.04
N GLU A 521 9.70 14.53 3.70
CA GLU A 521 10.31 15.57 4.53
C GLU A 521 10.89 15.04 5.84
N GLY A 522 10.71 13.75 6.15
CA GLY A 522 11.28 13.08 7.31
C GLY A 522 10.32 12.93 8.49
N MET A 523 9.01 13.02 8.29
CA MET A 523 8.02 12.71 9.33
C MET A 523 7.93 11.18 9.57
N MET A 524 9.03 10.60 9.98
CA MET A 524 9.22 9.16 10.24
C MET A 524 9.99 8.93 11.52
N GLY A 525 9.77 7.77 12.14
CA GLY A 525 10.53 7.23 13.24
C GLY A 525 10.72 5.74 13.06
N GLN A 526 11.50 5.12 13.93
CA GLN A 526 11.79 3.70 13.83
C GLN A 526 11.77 3.02 15.20
N PHE A 527 11.51 1.71 15.20
CA PHE A 527 11.52 0.89 16.41
C PHE A 527 12.13 -0.49 16.13
N THR A 528 12.78 -1.06 17.14
CA THR A 528 13.25 -2.45 17.13
C THR A 528 12.41 -3.28 18.08
N VAL A 529 12.21 -4.55 17.74
CA VAL A 529 11.57 -5.54 18.63
C VAL A 529 12.66 -6.42 19.22
N ASN A 530 12.97 -6.19 20.49
CA ASN A 530 14.02 -6.93 21.17
C ASN A 530 13.46 -8.20 21.82
N ALA A 531 14.21 -9.28 21.76
CA ALA A 531 13.85 -10.47 22.54
C ALA A 531 13.75 -10.08 24.03
N SER A 532 12.67 -10.49 24.69
CA SER A 532 12.53 -10.27 26.13
C SER A 532 13.72 -10.90 26.85
N LEU A 533 14.39 -10.13 27.71
CA LEU A 533 15.38 -10.68 28.64
C LEU A 533 14.67 -11.49 29.75
N SER A 534 13.85 -12.47 29.38
CA SER A 534 13.41 -13.45 30.36
C SER A 534 14.56 -14.40 30.64
N SER A 535 15.01 -14.40 31.84
CA SER A 535 16.00 -15.33 32.36
C SER A 535 15.45 -16.76 32.38
N SER A 536 15.29 -17.40 31.24
CA SER A 536 15.21 -18.87 31.09
C SER A 536 14.79 -19.30 29.68
N GLU A 537 15.52 -18.95 28.66
CA GLU A 537 15.71 -19.92 27.57
C GLU A 537 17.21 -20.17 27.49
N ASN A 538 17.62 -21.37 27.91
CA ASN A 538 18.90 -21.94 27.57
C ASN A 538 18.93 -22.18 26.05
N THR A 539 18.98 -21.11 25.28
CA THR A 539 19.34 -21.22 23.87
C THR A 539 20.84 -21.46 23.86
N THR A 540 21.21 -22.73 23.73
CA THR A 540 22.61 -23.10 23.54
C THR A 540 23.09 -22.36 22.29
N PRO A 541 24.16 -21.53 22.37
CA PRO A 541 24.67 -20.85 21.21
C PRO A 541 24.99 -21.87 20.11
N ILE A 542 24.61 -21.58 18.87
CA ILE A 542 24.94 -22.43 17.73
C ILE A 542 26.46 -22.48 17.61
N ALA A 543 27.07 -23.60 17.96
CA ALA A 543 28.50 -23.77 17.82
C ALA A 543 28.84 -24.12 16.37
N PHE A 544 29.54 -23.23 15.67
CA PHE A 544 29.99 -23.46 14.31
C PHE A 544 31.39 -22.90 14.05
N LYS A 545 32.07 -23.41 13.02
CA LYS A 545 33.36 -22.92 12.55
C LYS A 545 33.25 -22.41 11.12
N LEU A 546 33.98 -21.35 10.80
CA LEU A 546 34.13 -20.78 9.46
C LEU A 546 35.53 -21.10 8.93
N TYR A 547 35.62 -21.64 7.73
CA TYR A 547 36.89 -21.87 7.06
C TYR A 547 36.75 -21.97 5.52
N PRO A 548 37.79 -21.62 4.76
CA PRO A 548 38.99 -20.91 5.24
C PRO A 548 38.65 -19.48 5.70
N ASN A 549 39.44 -18.97 6.60
CA ASN A 549 39.38 -17.56 7.00
C ASN A 549 40.83 -17.05 7.20
N PRO A 550 41.36 -16.21 6.32
CA PRO A 550 40.70 -15.52 5.19
C PRO A 550 40.20 -16.43 4.06
N VAL A 551 39.18 -15.96 3.32
CA VAL A 551 38.52 -16.69 2.24
C VAL A 551 38.64 -15.95 0.91
N ALA A 552 38.91 -16.70 -0.18
CA ALA A 552 38.84 -16.16 -1.54
C ALA A 552 37.41 -16.27 -2.11
N ASP A 553 36.94 -17.46 -2.42
CA ASP A 553 35.69 -17.62 -3.14
C ASP A 553 34.63 -18.42 -2.39
N LYS A 554 35.03 -19.41 -1.58
CA LYS A 554 34.08 -20.34 -0.95
C LYS A 554 34.30 -20.46 0.55
N LEU A 555 33.30 -20.02 1.34
CA LEU A 555 33.30 -20.07 2.80
C LEU A 555 32.50 -21.27 3.29
N LEU A 556 33.11 -22.14 4.06
CA LEU A 556 32.51 -23.33 4.64
C LEU A 556 32.06 -23.04 6.08
N ILE A 557 30.90 -23.59 6.43
CA ILE A 557 30.35 -23.55 7.79
C ILE A 557 30.29 -25.00 8.29
N ASN A 558 30.98 -25.27 9.38
CA ASN A 558 30.91 -26.55 10.07
C ASN A 558 30.16 -26.39 11.39
N LEU A 559 28.95 -26.97 11.46
CA LEU A 559 28.14 -27.04 12.68
C LEU A 559 28.63 -28.21 13.57
N GLU A 560 28.70 -27.98 14.86
CA GLU A 560 29.14 -28.99 15.82
C GLU A 560 28.01 -29.97 16.23
N ASN A 561 26.72 -29.61 15.98
CA ASN A 561 25.56 -30.47 16.18
C ASN A 561 24.60 -30.34 14.97
N THR A 562 24.19 -31.44 14.38
CA THR A 562 23.44 -31.53 13.11
C THR A 562 22.13 -32.26 13.26
N ASP A 563 21.15 -31.75 13.97
CA ASP A 563 19.79 -32.31 13.92
C ASP A 563 18.88 -31.30 13.18
N ASN A 564 18.51 -31.66 11.93
CA ASN A 564 17.43 -31.11 11.07
C ASN A 564 17.02 -29.63 11.28
N GLU A 565 17.96 -28.76 11.57
CA GLU A 565 17.70 -27.36 11.87
C GLU A 565 17.71 -26.54 10.58
N ILE A 566 16.78 -25.59 10.49
CA ILE A 566 16.66 -24.68 9.36
C ILE A 566 17.39 -23.40 9.74
N TYR A 567 18.47 -23.09 9.04
CA TYR A 567 19.25 -21.88 9.28
C TYR A 567 19.03 -20.87 8.16
N TYR A 568 19.14 -19.58 8.49
CA TYR A 568 19.41 -18.56 7.49
C TYR A 568 20.67 -17.78 7.85
N ILE A 569 21.34 -17.31 6.80
CA ILE A 569 22.63 -16.65 6.92
C ILE A 569 22.52 -15.23 6.38
N THR A 570 23.00 -14.28 7.17
CA THR A 570 23.20 -12.90 6.73
C THR A 570 24.69 -12.57 6.82
N ILE A 571 25.25 -12.01 5.77
CA ILE A 571 26.61 -11.47 5.75
C ILE A 571 26.51 -9.96 5.65
N THR A 572 27.15 -9.27 6.61
CA THR A 572 27.17 -7.80 6.67
C THR A 572 28.59 -7.26 6.65
N THR A 573 28.75 -6.02 6.17
CA THR A 573 29.98 -5.24 6.38
C THR A 573 30.11 -4.86 7.85
N LEU A 574 31.26 -4.31 8.26
CA LEU A 574 31.46 -3.83 9.64
C LEU A 574 30.54 -2.65 9.98
N GLU A 575 30.10 -1.89 8.99
CA GLU A 575 29.14 -0.79 9.12
C GLU A 575 27.68 -1.27 9.21
N GLY A 576 27.44 -2.61 9.22
CA GLY A 576 26.12 -3.21 9.34
C GLY A 576 25.34 -3.33 8.02
N ARG A 577 25.93 -2.93 6.88
CA ARG A 577 25.29 -3.05 5.57
C ARG A 577 25.27 -4.51 5.13
N ILE A 578 24.09 -5.02 4.71
CA ILE A 578 23.98 -6.38 4.19
C ILE A 578 24.72 -6.47 2.86
N ALA A 579 25.63 -7.42 2.81
CA ALA A 579 26.38 -7.77 1.61
C ALA A 579 25.82 -9.01 0.93
N MET A 580 25.20 -9.93 1.70
CA MET A 580 24.61 -11.16 1.19
C MET A 580 23.60 -11.72 2.20
N MET A 581 22.53 -12.32 1.69
CA MET A 581 21.55 -13.06 2.47
C MET A 581 21.24 -14.39 1.80
N LEU A 582 21.26 -15.46 2.57
CA LEU A 582 21.05 -16.81 2.08
C LEU A 582 19.97 -17.50 2.91
N PRO A 583 18.75 -17.65 2.36
CA PRO A 583 17.72 -18.48 2.97
C PRO A 583 18.08 -19.96 2.80
N LYS A 584 18.03 -20.71 3.88
CA LYS A 584 18.23 -22.18 3.92
C LYS A 584 19.42 -22.64 3.06
N PRO A 585 20.62 -22.13 3.30
CA PRO A 585 21.76 -22.56 2.49
C PRO A 585 22.02 -24.04 2.73
N GLU A 586 22.38 -24.76 1.68
CA GLU A 586 22.97 -26.09 1.82
C GLU A 586 24.38 -25.92 2.40
N LEU A 587 24.49 -25.90 3.72
CA LEU A 587 25.74 -25.60 4.44
C LEU A 587 26.89 -26.52 4.02
N GLN A 588 26.56 -27.75 3.59
CA GLN A 588 27.54 -28.74 3.11
C GLN A 588 28.24 -28.30 1.81
N ASN A 589 27.57 -27.47 1.00
CA ASN A 589 28.11 -27.00 -0.27
C ASN A 589 28.99 -25.76 -0.12
N GLY A 590 28.98 -25.12 1.05
CA GLY A 590 29.68 -23.88 1.32
C GLY A 590 29.03 -22.67 0.62
N ILE A 591 29.32 -21.50 1.10
CA ILE A 591 28.79 -20.21 0.61
C ILE A 591 29.75 -19.63 -0.42
N ASP A 592 29.24 -19.32 -1.60
CA ASP A 592 30.01 -18.55 -2.60
C ASP A 592 30.05 -17.07 -2.18
N VAL A 593 31.24 -16.60 -1.85
CA VAL A 593 31.51 -15.22 -1.46
C VAL A 593 32.38 -14.48 -2.50
N SER A 594 32.52 -15.06 -3.71
CA SER A 594 33.36 -14.50 -4.78
C SER A 594 32.93 -13.08 -5.20
N SER A 595 31.63 -12.80 -5.11
CA SER A 595 31.04 -11.49 -5.43
C SER A 595 31.31 -10.39 -4.38
N LEU A 596 31.78 -10.76 -3.19
CA LEU A 596 32.07 -9.78 -2.15
C LEU A 596 33.40 -9.07 -2.42
N ALA A 597 33.44 -7.77 -2.20
CA ALA A 597 34.69 -7.01 -2.24
C ALA A 597 35.67 -7.47 -1.14
N THR A 598 36.98 -7.29 -1.36
CA THR A 598 37.98 -7.54 -0.31
C THR A 598 37.67 -6.70 0.93
N GLY A 599 37.60 -7.36 2.09
CA GLY A 599 37.23 -6.68 3.33
C GLY A 599 36.90 -7.62 4.49
N THR A 600 36.52 -7.04 5.60
CA THR A 600 36.07 -7.78 6.78
C THR A 600 34.55 -7.80 6.84
N TYR A 601 33.99 -8.97 7.09
CA TYR A 601 32.54 -9.21 7.15
C TYR A 601 32.15 -9.92 8.43
N ILE A 602 30.90 -9.75 8.82
CA ILE A 602 30.24 -10.49 9.90
C ILE A 602 29.22 -11.44 9.29
N LEU A 603 29.37 -12.72 9.54
CA LEU A 603 28.36 -13.74 9.22
C LEU A 603 27.50 -13.97 10.47
N LYS A 604 26.21 -13.77 10.32
CA LYS A 604 25.16 -14.05 11.32
C LYS A 604 24.45 -15.33 10.87
N LEU A 605 24.50 -16.35 11.70
CA LEU A 605 23.75 -17.60 11.54
C LEU A 605 22.56 -17.57 12.50
N THR A 606 21.36 -17.76 11.99
CA THR A 606 20.13 -17.79 12.78
C THR A 606 19.42 -19.13 12.57
N ASP A 607 19.09 -19.80 13.66
CA ASP A 607 18.24 -20.97 13.65
C ASP A 607 16.78 -20.56 13.62
N GLU A 608 16.05 -21.03 12.64
CA GLU A 608 14.64 -20.66 12.45
C GLU A 608 13.71 -21.28 13.51
N ASN A 609 14.07 -22.43 14.06
CA ASN A 609 13.27 -23.14 15.06
C ASN A 609 13.49 -22.60 16.47
N THR A 610 14.75 -22.50 16.88
CA THR A 610 15.11 -22.08 18.26
C THR A 610 15.27 -20.57 18.39
N LYS A 611 15.31 -19.83 17.27
CA LYS A 611 15.62 -18.40 17.18
C LYS A 611 17.02 -18.04 17.73
N SER A 612 17.85 -19.05 17.95
CA SER A 612 19.24 -18.83 18.37
C SER A 612 20.02 -18.12 17.28
N VAL A 613 20.83 -17.15 17.69
CA VAL A 613 21.68 -16.33 16.80
C VAL A 613 23.13 -16.44 17.23
N THR A 614 24.00 -16.74 16.28
CA THR A 614 25.44 -16.69 16.51
C THR A 614 26.13 -15.93 15.39
N THR A 615 27.09 -15.07 15.72
CA THR A 615 27.85 -14.30 14.75
C THR A 615 29.31 -14.69 14.73
N LYS A 616 29.93 -14.67 13.55
CA LYS A 616 31.37 -14.82 13.38
C LYS A 616 31.92 -13.88 12.32
N LYS A 617 33.13 -13.39 12.58
CA LYS A 617 33.85 -12.53 11.65
C LYS A 617 34.69 -13.38 10.69
N PHE A 618 34.71 -12.98 9.41
CA PHE A 618 35.63 -13.52 8.42
C PHE A 618 36.24 -12.41 7.55
N ILE A 619 37.32 -12.74 6.85
CA ILE A 619 38.06 -11.82 5.98
C ILE A 619 37.93 -12.34 4.54
N LYS A 620 37.40 -11.55 3.63
CA LYS A 620 37.38 -11.77 2.19
C LYS A 620 38.68 -11.20 1.59
N MET A 621 39.39 -12.02 0.83
CA MET A 621 40.61 -11.65 0.09
C MET A 621 40.30 -11.13 -1.32
#